data_582191c5e847ba010394330ec3f4e647
#
_entry.id   582191c5e847ba010394330ec3f4e647
#
_cell.length_a   1.000
_cell.length_b   1.000
_cell.length_c   1.000
_cell.angle_alpha   90.00
_cell.angle_beta   90.00
_cell.angle_gamma   90.00
#
_symmetry.space_group_name_H-M   'P 1'
#
loop_
_entity.id
_entity.type
_entity.pdbx_description
1 polymer ?
#
loop_
_entity_poly.entity_id
_entity_poly.type
_entity_poly.pdbx_seq_one_letter_code
_entity_poly.pdbx_strand_id
1 'polypeptide(L)'
;MKDMPNILGAEVRMPGRRVVALAVVLFLLNALPNAGAVSGQSPASGTAPAEQRKTSEPYTGDLSVFESPGRDERLQINRVMDALGIAPGKSVADIGAGSGWFTVRAAKRIGADGRVYAVDINPEAVRYIGERVKKEQIQNVKTILSKADDPLLPARSVDAVLLLKTYHEVAQPVVLLRNLRAALRPGAKVGVIDRNGNGEDHGVGRDIVIREAKEAGFELVNQYDFVKGDKMDYFLVFTATP
;
A
#
# COMPACT_ATOMS: atom_id res chain seq x y z
N MET A 1 24.68 14.07 57.41
CA MET A 1 25.30 15.34 57.77
C MET A 1 25.92 15.94 56.52
N LYS A 2 25.45 17.15 56.15
CA LYS A 2 25.82 18.00 55.01
C LYS A 2 25.16 17.60 53.67
N ASP A 3 24.52 18.45 52.95
CA ASP A 3 23.81 19.74 53.09
C ASP A 3 23.16 19.91 51.72
N MET A 4 21.87 20.19 51.67
CA MET A 4 21.23 20.77 50.48
C MET A 4 21.57 22.26 50.39
N PRO A 5 21.49 22.84 49.21
CA PRO A 5 20.79 24.09 49.09
C PRO A 5 19.64 24.09 48.10
N ASN A 6 18.57 24.62 48.63
CA ASN A 6 17.35 25.13 48.07
C ASN A 6 17.66 26.41 47.26
N ILE A 7 17.13 26.50 46.02
CA ILE A 7 17.03 27.80 45.32
C ILE A 7 15.62 27.97 44.79
N LEU A 8 15.00 29.01 45.34
CA LEU A 8 13.68 29.59 45.01
C LEU A 8 13.65 30.16 43.58
N GLY A 9 12.50 30.06 42.98
CA GLY A 9 11.66 31.11 42.43
C GLY A 9 12.20 31.93 41.27
N ALA A 10 11.54 31.76 40.11
CA ALA A 10 11.41 32.84 39.13
C ALA A 10 10.01 32.83 38.56
N GLU A 11 9.22 33.78 38.99
CA GLU A 11 7.95 34.19 38.39
C GLU A 11 8.19 34.77 37.01
N VAL A 12 7.49 34.30 36.00
CA VAL A 12 7.43 34.96 34.68
C VAL A 12 6.11 35.66 34.53
N ARG A 13 6.21 36.96 34.55
CA ARG A 13 5.19 37.99 34.38
C ARG A 13 4.63 37.99 32.95
N MET A 14 3.33 37.89 32.80
CA MET A 14 2.60 38.12 31.53
C MET A 14 2.40 39.62 31.31
N PRO A 15 2.53 40.13 30.08
CA PRO A 15 2.01 41.46 29.73
C PRO A 15 0.73 41.41 28.91
N GLY A 16 -0.27 42.10 29.43
CA GLY A 16 -1.09 43.12 28.79
C GLY A 16 -1.95 42.74 27.58
N ARG A 17 -3.24 42.50 27.87
CA ARG A 17 -4.36 42.70 26.92
C ARG A 17 -4.39 44.15 26.41
N ARG A 18 -4.41 44.33 25.10
CA ARG A 18 -4.93 45.57 24.46
C ARG A 18 -6.22 45.27 23.74
N VAL A 19 -7.28 45.84 24.28
CA VAL A 19 -8.59 45.99 23.66
C VAL A 19 -8.46 47.15 22.67
N VAL A 20 -8.83 46.95 21.42
CA VAL A 20 -9.04 48.05 20.47
C VAL A 20 -10.47 47.99 19.99
N ALA A 21 -11.08 49.16 20.18
CA ALA A 21 -12.49 49.40 20.03
C ALA A 21 -12.96 49.46 18.57
N LEU A 22 -14.21 49.11 18.44
CA LEU A 22 -15.15 49.19 17.37
C LEU A 22 -15.24 50.61 16.74
N ALA A 23 -15.13 50.72 15.44
CA ALA A 23 -15.66 51.85 14.71
C ALA A 23 -16.60 51.35 13.59
N VAL A 24 -17.88 51.53 13.80
CA VAL A 24 -18.95 51.36 12.82
C VAL A 24 -18.99 52.60 11.96
N VAL A 25 -18.78 52.47 10.66
CA VAL A 25 -19.14 53.53 9.70
C VAL A 25 -20.20 52.97 8.75
N LEU A 26 -21.41 53.47 8.94
CA LEU A 26 -22.52 53.29 8.04
C LEU A 26 -22.32 54.22 6.82
N PHE A 27 -22.24 53.66 5.62
CA PHE A 27 -22.50 54.38 4.38
C PHE A 27 -23.64 53.71 3.61
N LEU A 28 -24.79 54.38 3.68
CA LEU A 28 -25.89 54.20 2.72
C LEU A 28 -25.51 55.00 1.48
N LEU A 29 -25.61 54.45 0.28
CA LEU A 29 -26.38 55.00 -0.85
C LEU A 29 -26.04 54.31 -2.20
N ASN A 30 -27.15 53.98 -2.86
CA ASN A 30 -27.42 53.93 -4.28
C ASN A 30 -27.19 52.67 -5.07
N ALA A 31 -28.33 52.06 -5.31
CA ALA A 31 -28.60 51.09 -6.36
C ALA A 31 -28.48 51.72 -7.76
N LEU A 32 -27.78 51.01 -8.65
CA LEU A 32 -28.04 51.00 -10.09
C LEU A 32 -27.84 49.58 -10.61
N PRO A 33 -28.72 49.06 -11.45
CA PRO A 33 -28.56 47.72 -11.99
C PRO A 33 -27.57 47.74 -13.14
N ASN A 34 -26.48 47.04 -13.03
CA ASN A 34 -25.61 46.79 -14.16
C ASN A 34 -25.77 45.32 -14.58
N ALA A 35 -26.42 45.13 -15.71
CA ALA A 35 -26.47 43.86 -16.41
C ALA A 35 -25.08 43.59 -17.00
N GLY A 36 -24.46 42.51 -16.64
CA GLY A 36 -23.19 42.15 -17.26
C GLY A 36 -22.55 40.89 -16.74
N ALA A 37 -22.49 39.93 -17.61
CA ALA A 37 -21.60 38.77 -17.60
C ALA A 37 -21.82 37.72 -16.52
N VAL A 38 -22.63 36.75 -16.86
CA VAL A 38 -22.58 35.40 -16.29
C VAL A 38 -21.22 34.80 -16.68
N SER A 39 -20.23 34.94 -15.81
CA SER A 39 -19.01 34.15 -15.88
C SER A 39 -19.38 32.72 -15.47
N GLY A 40 -19.53 31.86 -16.48
CA GLY A 40 -19.68 30.45 -16.27
C GLY A 40 -18.43 29.93 -15.55
N GLN A 41 -18.49 29.82 -14.23
CA GLN A 41 -17.58 28.95 -13.47
C GLN A 41 -18.01 27.53 -13.81
N SER A 42 -17.21 26.88 -14.66
CA SER A 42 -17.25 25.42 -14.80
C SER A 42 -17.11 24.83 -13.39
N PRO A 43 -18.01 23.92 -12.98
CA PRO A 43 -17.81 23.23 -11.73
C PRO A 43 -16.46 22.52 -11.80
N ALA A 44 -15.57 22.83 -10.86
CA ALA A 44 -14.38 22.04 -10.64
C ALA A 44 -14.82 20.58 -10.58
N SER A 45 -14.28 19.76 -11.47
CA SER A 45 -14.48 18.33 -11.51
C SER A 45 -13.94 17.76 -10.19
N GLY A 46 -14.75 17.82 -9.15
CA GLY A 46 -14.54 17.11 -7.92
C GLY A 46 -14.65 15.62 -8.26
N THR A 47 -13.51 14.95 -8.35
CA THR A 47 -13.46 13.50 -8.41
C THR A 47 -14.22 12.99 -7.18
N ALA A 48 -15.38 12.35 -7.40
CA ALA A 48 -16.10 11.69 -6.33
C ALA A 48 -15.12 10.78 -5.57
N PRO A 49 -15.21 10.67 -4.23
CA PRO A 49 -14.38 9.74 -3.48
C PRO A 49 -14.53 8.37 -4.13
N ALA A 50 -13.42 7.72 -4.46
CA ALA A 50 -13.45 6.37 -5.00
C ALA A 50 -14.25 5.50 -4.02
N GLU A 51 -15.28 4.84 -4.53
CA GLU A 51 -16.14 3.98 -3.72
C GLU A 51 -15.28 2.92 -3.04
N GLN A 52 -15.30 2.87 -1.71
CA GLN A 52 -14.54 1.88 -0.96
C GLN A 52 -15.20 0.52 -1.12
N ARG A 53 -14.43 -0.46 -1.56
CA ARG A 53 -14.89 -1.85 -1.61
C ARG A 53 -15.05 -2.39 -0.19
N LYS A 54 -16.09 -3.18 0.05
CA LYS A 54 -16.18 -4.00 1.24
C LYS A 54 -15.04 -5.03 1.26
N THR A 55 -14.40 -5.17 2.39
CA THR A 55 -13.28 -6.09 2.58
C THR A 55 -13.53 -6.95 3.82
N SER A 56 -12.86 -8.09 3.90
CA SER A 56 -12.68 -8.79 5.16
C SER A 56 -11.77 -8.01 6.10
N GLU A 57 -11.92 -8.23 7.41
CA GLU A 57 -11.04 -7.64 8.40
C GLU A 57 -9.60 -8.18 8.24
N PRO A 58 -8.59 -7.31 8.31
CA PRO A 58 -7.20 -7.73 8.25
C PRO A 58 -6.86 -8.71 9.37
N TYR A 59 -6.08 -9.74 9.05
CA TYR A 59 -5.70 -10.74 10.02
C TYR A 59 -4.75 -10.17 11.09
N THR A 60 -5.11 -10.32 12.35
CA THR A 60 -4.33 -9.81 13.51
C THR A 60 -3.86 -10.94 14.46
N GLY A 61 -4.06 -12.20 14.08
CA GLY A 61 -3.68 -13.35 14.89
C GLY A 61 -2.22 -13.80 14.69
N ASP A 62 -1.94 -15.07 15.03
CA ASP A 62 -0.61 -15.66 14.88
C ASP A 62 -0.22 -15.78 13.41
N LEU A 63 0.79 -15.02 13.00
CA LEU A 63 1.27 -14.99 11.61
C LEU A 63 1.88 -16.31 11.13
N SER A 64 2.28 -17.22 12.06
CA SER A 64 2.82 -18.53 11.70
C SER A 64 1.83 -19.42 10.94
N VAL A 65 0.53 -19.14 11.03
CA VAL A 65 -0.51 -19.86 10.26
C VAL A 65 -0.31 -19.74 8.74
N PHE A 66 0.43 -18.73 8.28
CA PHE A 66 0.76 -18.57 6.86
C PHE A 66 1.93 -19.45 6.40
N GLU A 67 2.60 -20.15 7.33
CA GLU A 67 3.75 -21.04 7.06
C GLU A 67 3.31 -22.50 6.80
N SER A 68 2.23 -22.70 6.06
CA SER A 68 1.67 -24.03 5.79
C SER A 68 2.69 -24.95 5.11
N PRO A 69 3.01 -26.14 5.67
CA PRO A 69 3.92 -27.10 5.06
C PRO A 69 3.47 -27.48 3.64
N GLY A 70 4.45 -27.66 2.72
CA GLY A 70 4.18 -28.01 1.32
C GLY A 70 3.49 -26.93 0.49
N ARG A 71 3.44 -25.69 0.99
CA ARG A 71 2.83 -24.56 0.24
C ARG A 71 3.62 -24.22 -1.02
N ASP A 72 4.94 -24.43 -1.01
CA ASP A 72 5.82 -24.19 -2.16
C ASP A 72 5.38 -24.99 -3.39
N GLU A 73 5.07 -26.26 -3.18
CA GLU A 73 4.64 -27.18 -4.22
C GLU A 73 3.19 -26.91 -4.63
N ARG A 74 2.29 -26.69 -3.65
CA ARG A 74 0.88 -26.43 -3.94
C ARG A 74 0.67 -25.13 -4.71
N LEU A 75 1.38 -24.07 -4.35
CA LEU A 75 1.33 -22.76 -5.04
C LEU A 75 2.20 -22.76 -6.29
N GLN A 76 3.12 -23.72 -6.42
CA GLN A 76 4.13 -23.77 -7.48
C GLN A 76 4.95 -22.47 -7.54
N ILE A 77 5.47 -22.05 -6.38
CA ILE A 77 6.06 -20.71 -6.18
C ILE A 77 7.19 -20.38 -7.16
N ASN A 78 7.97 -21.38 -7.59
CA ASN A 78 9.01 -21.17 -8.59
C ASN A 78 8.40 -20.73 -9.94
N ARG A 79 7.29 -21.33 -10.37
CA ARG A 79 6.57 -20.92 -11.59
C ARG A 79 5.96 -19.52 -11.44
N VAL A 80 5.48 -19.16 -10.23
CA VAL A 80 5.01 -17.80 -9.95
C VAL A 80 6.16 -16.80 -10.14
N MET A 81 7.32 -17.09 -9.53
CA MET A 81 8.50 -16.22 -9.65
C MET A 81 9.00 -16.12 -11.10
N ASP A 82 8.98 -17.22 -11.85
CA ASP A 82 9.36 -17.23 -13.28
C ASP A 82 8.41 -16.35 -14.12
N ALA A 83 7.09 -16.48 -13.91
CA ALA A 83 6.09 -15.67 -14.62
C ALA A 83 6.26 -14.18 -14.35
N LEU A 84 6.67 -13.79 -13.16
CA LEU A 84 6.97 -12.42 -12.77
C LEU A 84 8.38 -11.94 -13.20
N GLY A 85 9.23 -12.83 -13.70
CA GLY A 85 10.60 -12.49 -14.07
C GLY A 85 11.52 -12.24 -12.88
N ILE A 86 11.21 -12.86 -11.72
CA ILE A 86 12.03 -12.76 -10.50
C ILE A 86 13.27 -13.64 -10.67
N ALA A 87 14.42 -13.00 -10.79
CA ALA A 87 15.72 -13.62 -11.10
C ALA A 87 16.84 -12.95 -10.27
N PRO A 88 18.06 -13.50 -10.23
CA PRO A 88 19.19 -12.90 -9.53
C PRO A 88 19.40 -11.41 -9.88
N GLY A 89 19.66 -10.58 -8.88
CA GLY A 89 19.87 -9.14 -8.99
C GLY A 89 18.61 -8.30 -9.14
N LYS A 90 17.42 -8.89 -9.24
CA LYS A 90 16.14 -8.16 -9.35
C LYS A 90 15.68 -7.60 -8.02
N SER A 91 14.84 -6.55 -8.09
CA SER A 91 14.16 -6.00 -6.91
C SER A 91 12.68 -6.37 -6.94
N VAL A 92 12.15 -6.85 -5.81
CA VAL A 92 10.81 -7.40 -5.68
C VAL A 92 10.07 -6.72 -4.54
N ALA A 93 8.77 -6.44 -4.71
CA ALA A 93 7.89 -6.07 -3.60
C ALA A 93 6.90 -7.20 -3.29
N ASP A 94 6.76 -7.51 -2.02
CA ASP A 94 5.78 -8.41 -1.43
C ASP A 94 4.77 -7.54 -0.69
N ILE A 95 3.57 -7.35 -1.25
CA ILE A 95 2.53 -6.46 -0.71
C ILE A 95 1.52 -7.28 0.09
N GLY A 96 1.32 -6.92 1.37
CA GLY A 96 0.63 -7.74 2.35
C GLY A 96 1.47 -8.96 2.72
N ALA A 97 2.71 -8.70 3.11
CA ALA A 97 3.72 -9.73 3.27
C ALA A 97 3.45 -10.72 4.43
N GLY A 98 2.59 -10.34 5.41
CA GLY A 98 2.15 -11.19 6.51
C GLY A 98 3.30 -11.79 7.33
N SER A 99 3.48 -13.10 7.25
CA SER A 99 4.60 -13.80 7.88
C SER A 99 5.95 -13.64 7.14
N GLY A 100 5.95 -13.04 5.95
CA GLY A 100 7.12 -13.00 5.07
C GLY A 100 7.39 -14.34 4.35
N TRP A 101 6.37 -15.19 4.22
CA TRP A 101 6.52 -16.48 3.56
C TRP A 101 7.06 -16.35 2.13
N PHE A 102 6.47 -15.46 1.33
CA PHE A 102 6.98 -15.18 -0.02
C PHE A 102 8.25 -14.33 0.01
N THR A 103 8.33 -13.35 0.91
CA THR A 103 9.52 -12.49 1.11
C THR A 103 10.82 -13.29 1.17
N VAL A 104 10.87 -14.34 2.03
CA VAL A 104 12.08 -15.17 2.21
C VAL A 104 12.43 -15.93 0.94
N ARG A 105 11.45 -16.44 0.22
CA ARG A 105 11.64 -17.17 -1.04
C ARG A 105 12.15 -16.27 -2.15
N ALA A 106 11.56 -15.10 -2.29
CA ALA A 106 12.02 -14.09 -3.22
C ALA A 106 13.45 -13.63 -2.88
N ALA A 107 13.77 -13.42 -1.61
CA ALA A 107 15.11 -13.02 -1.16
C ALA A 107 16.19 -14.05 -1.53
N LYS A 108 15.88 -15.33 -1.35
CA LYS A 108 16.78 -16.45 -1.75
C LYS A 108 16.94 -16.51 -3.28
N ARG A 109 15.86 -16.30 -4.03
CA ARG A 109 15.84 -16.35 -5.50
C ARG A 109 16.67 -15.25 -6.13
N ILE A 110 16.58 -14.00 -5.62
CA ILE A 110 17.26 -12.85 -6.20
C ILE A 110 18.71 -12.71 -5.78
N GLY A 111 19.14 -13.39 -4.70
CA GLY A 111 20.51 -13.32 -4.19
C GLY A 111 20.90 -11.98 -3.58
N ALA A 112 22.18 -11.83 -3.22
CA ALA A 112 22.68 -10.66 -2.47
C ALA A 112 22.59 -9.33 -3.23
N ASP A 113 22.67 -9.37 -4.56
CA ASP A 113 22.64 -8.16 -5.41
C ASP A 113 21.21 -7.63 -5.65
N GLY A 114 20.19 -8.41 -5.29
CA GLY A 114 18.78 -8.02 -5.37
C GLY A 114 18.25 -7.41 -4.08
N ARG A 115 16.99 -6.95 -4.11
CA ARG A 115 16.30 -6.43 -2.92
C ARG A 115 14.85 -6.88 -2.87
N VAL A 116 14.40 -7.34 -1.70
CA VAL A 116 12.98 -7.53 -1.42
C VAL A 116 12.49 -6.41 -0.50
N TYR A 117 11.39 -5.80 -0.89
CA TYR A 117 10.60 -4.91 -0.03
C TYR A 117 9.41 -5.71 0.48
N ALA A 118 9.42 -6.03 1.78
CA ALA A 118 8.31 -6.67 2.46
C ALA A 118 7.40 -5.57 3.03
N VAL A 119 6.24 -5.42 2.44
CA VAL A 119 5.33 -4.30 2.67
C VAL A 119 4.07 -4.81 3.36
N ASP A 120 3.71 -4.24 4.50
CA ASP A 120 2.48 -4.59 5.20
C ASP A 120 1.91 -3.37 5.94
N ILE A 121 0.58 -3.33 6.12
CA ILE A 121 -0.12 -2.30 6.92
C ILE A 121 -0.09 -2.63 8.41
N ASN A 122 0.13 -3.91 8.77
CA ASN A 122 0.17 -4.38 10.14
C ASN A 122 1.59 -4.22 10.72
N PRO A 123 1.80 -3.37 11.75
CA PRO A 123 3.11 -3.19 12.36
C PRO A 123 3.68 -4.47 12.96
N GLU A 124 2.82 -5.40 13.42
CA GLU A 124 3.26 -6.69 13.95
C GLU A 124 3.82 -7.60 12.84
N ALA A 125 3.24 -7.57 11.63
CA ALA A 125 3.79 -8.27 10.48
C ALA A 125 5.18 -7.71 10.10
N VAL A 126 5.31 -6.39 10.05
CA VAL A 126 6.59 -5.72 9.79
C VAL A 126 7.65 -6.11 10.81
N ARG A 127 7.29 -6.13 12.11
CA ARG A 127 8.18 -6.57 13.19
C ARG A 127 8.56 -8.05 13.06
N TYR A 128 7.56 -8.91 12.85
CA TYR A 128 7.75 -10.36 12.70
C TYR A 128 8.70 -10.69 11.55
N ILE A 129 8.51 -10.07 10.37
CA ILE A 129 9.40 -10.25 9.23
C ILE A 129 10.82 -9.76 9.58
N GLY A 130 10.95 -8.60 10.23
CA GLY A 130 12.25 -8.07 10.66
C GLY A 130 13.03 -9.01 11.58
N GLU A 131 12.34 -9.65 12.53
CA GLU A 131 12.94 -10.67 13.41
C GLU A 131 13.29 -11.96 12.65
N ARG A 132 12.40 -12.40 11.76
CA ARG A 132 12.59 -13.56 10.92
C ARG A 132 13.83 -13.45 10.04
N VAL A 133 13.96 -12.38 9.28
CA VAL A 133 15.11 -12.19 8.36
C VAL A 133 16.43 -12.07 9.12
N LYS A 134 16.40 -11.51 10.33
CA LYS A 134 17.55 -11.47 11.24
C LYS A 134 17.96 -12.88 11.69
N LYS A 135 16.99 -13.67 12.15
CA LYS A 135 17.18 -15.05 12.58
C LYS A 135 17.69 -15.94 11.44
N GLU A 136 17.14 -15.76 10.23
CA GLU A 136 17.53 -16.51 9.03
C GLU A 136 18.75 -15.92 8.32
N GLN A 137 19.38 -14.85 8.85
CA GLN A 137 20.57 -14.17 8.30
C GLN A 137 20.37 -13.66 6.87
N ILE A 138 19.16 -13.25 6.52
CA ILE A 138 18.80 -12.70 5.21
C ILE A 138 19.04 -11.18 5.23
N GLN A 139 19.95 -10.67 4.38
CA GLN A 139 20.39 -9.27 4.42
C GLN A 139 19.77 -8.39 3.31
N ASN A 140 19.16 -9.01 2.32
CA ASN A 140 18.62 -8.33 1.14
C ASN A 140 17.10 -8.03 1.24
N VAL A 141 16.54 -8.03 2.46
CA VAL A 141 15.14 -7.68 2.74
C VAL A 141 15.05 -6.35 3.46
N LYS A 142 14.12 -5.50 3.03
CA LYS A 142 13.72 -4.26 3.72
C LYS A 142 12.23 -4.32 4.02
N THR A 143 11.86 -4.21 5.29
CA THR A 143 10.45 -4.11 5.70
C THR A 143 9.94 -2.68 5.58
N ILE A 144 8.67 -2.51 5.21
CA ILE A 144 8.00 -1.21 5.09
C ILE A 144 6.62 -1.31 5.77
N LEU A 145 6.37 -0.46 6.74
CA LEU A 145 5.02 -0.21 7.24
C LEU A 145 4.33 0.74 6.27
N SER A 146 3.34 0.24 5.55
CA SER A 146 2.64 0.96 4.50
C SER A 146 1.35 1.61 5.01
N LYS A 147 0.70 2.38 4.13
CA LYS A 147 -0.70 2.79 4.29
C LYS A 147 -1.62 1.80 3.57
N ALA A 148 -2.92 1.87 3.86
CA ALA A 148 -3.91 1.00 3.22
C ALA A 148 -4.01 1.19 1.69
N ASP A 149 -3.67 2.38 1.21
CA ASP A 149 -3.78 2.80 -0.18
C ASP A 149 -2.44 3.20 -0.83
N ASP A 150 -1.32 3.12 -0.08
CA ASP A 150 0.01 3.50 -0.57
C ASP A 150 1.08 2.55 0.00
N PRO A 151 1.79 1.79 -0.84
CA PRO A 151 2.83 0.86 -0.41
C PRO A 151 4.10 1.55 0.09
N LEU A 152 4.22 2.87 -0.04
CA LEU A 152 5.38 3.69 0.36
C LEU A 152 6.73 3.19 -0.20
N LEU A 153 6.69 2.55 -1.36
CA LEU A 153 7.88 2.08 -2.06
C LEU A 153 8.66 3.25 -2.66
N PRO A 154 9.99 3.19 -2.70
CA PRO A 154 10.78 4.19 -3.43
C PRO A 154 10.44 4.20 -4.92
N ALA A 155 10.47 5.37 -5.54
CA ALA A 155 10.20 5.49 -6.96
C ALA A 155 11.18 4.65 -7.80
N ARG A 156 10.67 3.99 -8.86
CA ARG A 156 11.44 3.19 -9.84
C ARG A 156 12.37 2.18 -9.17
N SER A 157 11.91 1.52 -8.13
CA SER A 157 12.72 0.64 -7.28
C SER A 157 12.50 -0.85 -7.51
N VAL A 158 11.38 -1.26 -8.14
CA VAL A 158 11.02 -2.68 -8.24
C VAL A 158 10.85 -3.14 -9.68
N ASP A 159 11.28 -4.38 -9.94
CA ASP A 159 11.15 -5.10 -11.20
C ASP A 159 9.92 -6.02 -11.20
N ALA A 160 9.50 -6.47 -10.02
CA ALA A 160 8.32 -7.33 -9.85
C ALA A 160 7.61 -7.01 -8.53
N VAL A 161 6.29 -7.21 -8.53
CA VAL A 161 5.43 -7.08 -7.36
C VAL A 161 4.53 -8.30 -7.26
N LEU A 162 4.31 -8.81 -6.06
CA LEU A 162 3.30 -9.84 -5.79
C LEU A 162 2.35 -9.37 -4.69
N LEU A 163 1.04 -9.52 -4.94
CA LEU A 163 -0.02 -9.50 -3.93
C LEU A 163 -0.54 -10.94 -3.84
N LEU A 164 -0.18 -11.65 -2.77
CA LEU A 164 -0.54 -13.05 -2.57
C LEU A 164 -1.60 -13.18 -1.48
N LYS A 165 -2.84 -13.47 -1.86
CA LYS A 165 -3.98 -13.58 -0.93
C LYS A 165 -4.15 -12.31 -0.08
N THR A 166 -4.04 -11.15 -0.73
CA THR A 166 -4.05 -9.83 -0.09
C THR A 166 -5.00 -8.87 -0.81
N TYR A 167 -5.14 -9.01 -2.13
CA TYR A 167 -5.87 -8.02 -2.93
C TYR A 167 -7.33 -7.87 -2.50
N HIS A 168 -7.98 -8.94 -2.02
CA HIS A 168 -9.35 -8.91 -1.50
C HIS A 168 -9.50 -8.05 -0.22
N GLU A 169 -8.41 -7.79 0.52
CA GLU A 169 -8.41 -6.94 1.72
C GLU A 169 -8.18 -5.45 1.43
N VAL A 170 -7.89 -5.10 0.18
CA VAL A 170 -7.62 -3.71 -0.21
C VAL A 170 -8.93 -2.97 -0.46
N ALA A 171 -9.25 -1.99 0.37
CA ALA A 171 -10.50 -1.22 0.27
C ALA A 171 -10.48 -0.20 -0.89
N GLN A 172 -9.31 0.30 -1.29
CA GLN A 172 -9.13 1.27 -2.37
C GLN A 172 -8.12 0.75 -3.41
N PRO A 173 -8.42 -0.36 -4.12
CA PRO A 173 -7.43 -1.05 -4.96
C PRO A 173 -6.93 -0.21 -6.14
N VAL A 174 -7.78 0.62 -6.73
CA VAL A 174 -7.39 1.51 -7.83
C VAL A 174 -6.39 2.56 -7.34
N VAL A 175 -6.57 3.09 -6.13
CA VAL A 175 -5.64 4.07 -5.53
C VAL A 175 -4.32 3.41 -5.20
N LEU A 176 -4.34 2.24 -4.54
CA LEU A 176 -3.14 1.46 -4.24
C LEU A 176 -2.32 1.18 -5.51
N LEU A 177 -2.98 0.72 -6.57
CA LEU A 177 -2.31 0.39 -7.84
C LEU A 177 -1.75 1.64 -8.53
N ARG A 178 -2.46 2.78 -8.50
CA ARG A 178 -1.95 4.06 -9.02
C ARG A 178 -0.71 4.52 -8.26
N ASN A 179 -0.70 4.42 -6.92
CA ASN A 179 0.46 4.75 -6.09
C ASN A 179 1.63 3.79 -6.35
N LEU A 180 1.33 2.49 -6.55
CA LEU A 180 2.32 1.49 -6.88
C LEU A 180 3.07 1.79 -8.20
N ARG A 181 2.40 2.39 -9.21
CA ARG A 181 3.02 2.70 -10.52
C ARG A 181 4.32 3.48 -10.40
N ALA A 182 4.37 4.45 -9.46
CA ALA A 182 5.58 5.27 -9.28
C ALA A 182 6.82 4.44 -8.89
N ALA A 183 6.61 3.31 -8.22
CA ALA A 183 7.69 2.42 -7.79
C ALA A 183 8.18 1.44 -8.88
N LEU A 184 7.42 1.27 -9.95
CA LEU A 184 7.73 0.29 -10.99
C LEU A 184 8.85 0.77 -11.90
N ARG A 185 9.79 -0.11 -12.21
CA ARG A 185 10.75 0.07 -13.30
C ARG A 185 10.10 -0.24 -14.66
N PRO A 186 10.64 0.27 -15.77
CA PRO A 186 10.15 -0.10 -17.08
C PRO A 186 10.11 -1.63 -17.27
N GLY A 187 8.98 -2.16 -17.72
CA GLY A 187 8.77 -3.59 -17.92
C GLY A 187 8.52 -4.40 -16.64
N ALA A 188 8.37 -3.73 -15.49
CA ALA A 188 8.01 -4.39 -14.23
C ALA A 188 6.66 -5.11 -14.34
N LYS A 189 6.56 -6.27 -13.68
CA LYS A 189 5.33 -7.07 -13.64
C LYS A 189 4.70 -7.01 -12.25
N VAL A 190 3.38 -6.96 -12.23
CA VAL A 190 2.56 -6.99 -11.01
C VAL A 190 1.71 -8.26 -11.03
N GLY A 191 1.90 -9.13 -10.06
CA GLY A 191 1.15 -10.37 -9.88
C GLY A 191 0.09 -10.23 -8.80
N VAL A 192 -1.11 -10.74 -9.08
CA VAL A 192 -2.18 -10.91 -8.09
C VAL A 192 -2.58 -12.37 -8.06
N ILE A 193 -2.45 -13.00 -6.90
CA ILE A 193 -2.92 -14.37 -6.64
C ILE A 193 -3.98 -14.30 -5.57
N ASP A 194 -5.20 -14.73 -5.91
CA ASP A 194 -6.33 -14.69 -4.98
C ASP A 194 -7.39 -15.75 -5.32
N ARG A 195 -8.45 -15.77 -4.52
CA ARG A 195 -9.65 -16.58 -4.74
C ARG A 195 -10.77 -15.72 -5.32
N ASN A 196 -11.66 -16.34 -6.09
CA ASN A 196 -12.93 -15.71 -6.39
C ASN A 196 -13.76 -15.54 -5.10
N GLY A 197 -14.49 -14.44 -5.03
CA GLY A 197 -15.31 -14.09 -3.88
C GLY A 197 -15.94 -12.73 -4.03
N ASN A 198 -16.57 -12.25 -2.96
CA ASN A 198 -17.29 -10.98 -2.93
C ASN A 198 -16.56 -9.86 -2.14
N GLY A 199 -15.36 -10.13 -1.63
CA GLY A 199 -14.56 -9.23 -0.80
C GLY A 199 -14.68 -9.54 0.70
N GLU A 200 -15.88 -9.89 1.20
CA GLU A 200 -16.11 -10.17 2.63
C GLU A 200 -15.76 -11.64 3.01
N ASP A 201 -15.62 -12.51 2.03
CA ASP A 201 -15.35 -13.95 2.18
C ASP A 201 -13.90 -14.36 1.92
N HIS A 202 -12.95 -13.42 2.10
CA HIS A 202 -11.52 -13.59 1.83
C HIS A 202 -11.22 -13.95 0.36
N GLY A 203 -11.98 -13.37 -0.56
CA GLY A 203 -11.78 -13.52 -1.98
C GLY A 203 -12.38 -12.36 -2.77
N VAL A 204 -11.95 -12.16 -4.00
CA VAL A 204 -12.47 -11.16 -4.93
C VAL A 204 -12.55 -11.73 -6.33
N GLY A 205 -13.64 -11.44 -7.04
CA GLY A 205 -13.84 -11.94 -8.39
C GLY A 205 -12.72 -11.50 -9.34
N ARG A 206 -12.15 -12.44 -10.09
CA ARG A 206 -11.07 -12.19 -11.06
C ARG A 206 -11.37 -11.02 -11.99
N ASP A 207 -12.60 -10.93 -12.52
CA ASP A 207 -12.99 -9.89 -13.47
C ASP A 207 -13.06 -8.50 -12.83
N ILE A 208 -13.30 -8.45 -11.51
CA ILE A 208 -13.22 -7.22 -10.71
C ILE A 208 -11.76 -6.74 -10.65
N VAL A 209 -10.83 -7.65 -10.33
CA VAL A 209 -9.38 -7.32 -10.28
C VAL A 209 -8.90 -6.79 -11.62
N ILE A 210 -9.29 -7.43 -12.73
CA ILE A 210 -8.90 -7.00 -14.09
C ILE A 210 -9.43 -5.60 -14.41
N ARG A 211 -10.69 -5.32 -14.07
CA ARG A 211 -11.30 -4.01 -14.28
C ARG A 211 -10.61 -2.92 -13.46
N GLU A 212 -10.38 -3.16 -12.17
CA GLU A 212 -9.72 -2.22 -11.26
C GLU A 212 -8.27 -1.94 -11.68
N ALA A 213 -7.54 -2.98 -12.08
CA ALA A 213 -6.19 -2.84 -12.61
C ALA A 213 -6.16 -1.99 -13.89
N LYS A 214 -7.10 -2.23 -14.82
CA LYS A 214 -7.26 -1.41 -16.04
C LYS A 214 -7.55 0.05 -15.71
N GLU A 215 -8.44 0.31 -14.76
CA GLU A 215 -8.75 1.67 -14.30
C GLU A 215 -7.53 2.36 -13.67
N ALA A 216 -6.67 1.61 -13.02
CA ALA A 216 -5.41 2.10 -12.46
C ALA A 216 -4.30 2.29 -13.50
N GLY A 217 -4.53 1.97 -14.78
CA GLY A 217 -3.56 2.09 -15.86
C GLY A 217 -2.62 0.90 -15.96
N PHE A 218 -3.15 -0.30 -15.76
CA PHE A 218 -2.46 -1.57 -16.01
C PHE A 218 -3.19 -2.37 -17.09
N GLU A 219 -2.44 -3.19 -17.78
CA GLU A 219 -2.98 -4.18 -18.71
C GLU A 219 -2.66 -5.60 -18.27
N LEU A 220 -3.61 -6.51 -18.45
CA LEU A 220 -3.43 -7.93 -18.19
C LEU A 220 -2.57 -8.54 -19.31
N VAL A 221 -1.41 -9.10 -18.94
CA VAL A 221 -0.51 -9.75 -19.91
C VAL A 221 -0.55 -11.28 -19.84
N ASN A 222 -0.84 -11.84 -18.68
CA ASN A 222 -0.98 -13.29 -18.51
C ASN A 222 -1.98 -13.64 -17.41
N GLN A 223 -2.58 -14.84 -17.56
CA GLN A 223 -3.46 -15.43 -16.56
C GLN A 223 -3.11 -16.91 -16.43
N TYR A 224 -3.07 -17.40 -15.19
CA TYR A 224 -2.75 -18.79 -14.86
C TYR A 224 -3.71 -19.34 -13.83
N ASP A 225 -3.86 -20.66 -13.82
CA ASP A 225 -4.70 -21.41 -12.87
C ASP A 225 -3.94 -22.49 -12.08
N PHE A 226 -2.63 -22.61 -12.29
CA PHE A 226 -1.81 -23.63 -11.64
C PHE A 226 -1.67 -23.47 -10.11
N VAL A 227 -2.15 -22.36 -9.56
CA VAL A 227 -2.15 -22.02 -8.13
C VAL A 227 -3.28 -22.71 -7.34
N LYS A 228 -4.17 -23.43 -8.00
CA LYS A 228 -5.34 -24.11 -7.40
C LYS A 228 -4.98 -25.10 -6.29
N GLY A 229 -3.80 -25.70 -6.35
CA GLY A 229 -3.31 -26.59 -5.30
C GLY A 229 -3.20 -25.93 -3.93
N ASP A 230 -2.98 -24.61 -3.86
CA ASP A 230 -2.96 -23.80 -2.63
C ASP A 230 -4.32 -23.10 -2.37
N LYS A 231 -5.40 -23.59 -2.99
CA LYS A 231 -6.77 -23.05 -2.88
C LYS A 231 -6.92 -21.61 -3.40
N MET A 232 -6.06 -21.21 -4.33
CA MET A 232 -6.18 -19.96 -5.08
C MET A 232 -6.84 -20.25 -6.42
N ASP A 233 -7.73 -19.37 -6.89
CA ASP A 233 -8.48 -19.60 -8.12
C ASP A 233 -7.77 -19.08 -9.36
N TYR A 234 -6.95 -18.04 -9.18
CA TYR A 234 -6.26 -17.39 -10.29
C TYR A 234 -4.92 -16.79 -9.88
N PHE A 235 -4.06 -16.67 -10.88
CA PHE A 235 -2.87 -15.83 -10.84
C PHE A 235 -2.89 -14.93 -12.08
N LEU A 236 -3.05 -13.64 -11.86
CA LEU A 236 -3.07 -12.60 -12.90
C LEU A 236 -1.74 -11.85 -12.91
N VAL A 237 -1.21 -11.57 -14.10
CA VAL A 237 0.01 -10.80 -14.28
C VAL A 237 -0.28 -9.58 -15.14
N PHE A 238 0.08 -8.43 -14.63
CA PHE A 238 -0.14 -7.13 -15.25
C PHE A 238 1.18 -6.42 -15.53
N THR A 239 1.16 -5.48 -16.48
CA THR A 239 2.18 -4.45 -16.69
C THR A 239 1.52 -3.07 -16.67
N ALA A 240 2.26 -2.04 -16.24
CA ALA A 240 1.78 -0.67 -16.35
C ALA A 240 1.70 -0.26 -17.81
N THR A 241 0.60 0.39 -18.21
CA THR A 241 0.50 1.06 -19.54
C THR A 241 1.43 2.27 -19.58
N PRO A 242 1.93 2.66 -20.73
CA PRO A 242 2.79 3.83 -20.92
C PRO A 242 2.22 5.13 -20.34
#